data_9ec6b82dc1edab92630a7e1a402c7bc0
#
_entry.id   9ec6b82dc1edab92630a7e1a402c7bc0
#
_cell.length_a   1.000
_cell.length_b   1.000
_cell.length_c   1.000
_cell.angle_alpha   90.00
_cell.angle_beta   90.00
_cell.angle_gamma   90.00
#
_symmetry.space_group_name_H-M   'P 1'
#
loop_
_entity.id
_entity.type
_entity.pdbx_description
1 polymer ?
#
loop_
_entity_poly.entity_id
_entity_poly.type
_entity_poly.pdbx_seq_one_letter_code
_entity_poly.pdbx_strand_id
1 'polypeptide(L)'
;MTNLLGSIRLAAYAFPLIAALVAVPFFDRQVRARCFNWVRTVFGGLFLFYVLCVLALVFFPLPDAAQAARLSGHEIQLVPFQFVADFLRETPLVLSDARTYLPALFDRTVLQVVCNILMLLPFGMYLRYVCGLDLGKVALVSLAFSAFIELGQLTGLFFMFRGSYRLCDVDDLMLNTLGGLLLSLIHISEPTRLGMISY
;
A
#
# COMPACT_ATOMS: atom_id res chain seq x y z
N MET A 1 -4.70 -16.45 6.76
CA MET A 1 -5.97 -15.75 7.06
C MET A 1 -5.99 -15.09 8.44
N THR A 2 -5.40 -15.66 9.47
CA THR A 2 -5.36 -15.09 10.85
C THR A 2 -4.71 -13.70 10.90
N ASN A 3 -3.65 -13.45 10.14
CA ASN A 3 -2.93 -12.17 10.14
C ASN A 3 -3.73 -11.03 9.51
N LEU A 4 -4.46 -11.29 8.41
CA LEU A 4 -5.28 -10.26 7.75
C LEU A 4 -6.42 -9.78 8.66
N LEU A 5 -7.14 -10.71 9.30
CA LEU A 5 -8.21 -10.36 10.25
C LEU A 5 -7.66 -9.61 11.47
N GLY A 6 -6.47 -9.98 11.97
CA GLY A 6 -5.79 -9.27 13.05
C GLY A 6 -5.45 -7.83 12.66
N SER A 7 -4.90 -7.62 11.47
CA SER A 7 -4.57 -6.29 10.94
C SER A 7 -5.81 -5.41 10.76
N ILE A 8 -6.90 -5.96 10.24
CA ILE A 8 -8.18 -5.24 10.09
C ILE A 8 -8.76 -4.85 11.45
N ARG A 9 -8.72 -5.76 12.44
CA ARG A 9 -9.19 -5.46 13.81
C ARG A 9 -8.37 -4.34 14.45
N LEU A 10 -7.04 -4.40 14.34
CA LEU A 10 -6.15 -3.36 14.86
C LEU A 10 -6.43 -2.01 14.21
N ALA A 11 -6.57 -1.97 12.88
CA ALA A 11 -6.95 -0.77 12.15
C ALA A 11 -8.32 -0.25 12.60
N ALA A 12 -9.30 -1.14 12.82
CA ALA A 12 -10.63 -0.76 13.29
C ALA A 12 -10.61 -0.15 14.71
N TYR A 13 -9.74 -0.62 15.59
CA TYR A 13 -9.59 -0.02 16.94
C TYR A 13 -8.82 1.31 16.90
N ALA A 14 -7.79 1.42 16.07
CA ALA A 14 -7.02 2.65 15.93
C ALA A 14 -7.77 3.74 15.15
N PHE A 15 -8.66 3.36 14.23
CA PHE A 15 -9.37 4.26 13.33
C PHE A 15 -10.14 5.39 14.06
N PRO A 16 -10.97 5.13 15.09
CA PRO A 16 -11.74 6.20 15.73
C PRO A 16 -10.83 7.28 16.35
N LEU A 17 -9.73 6.87 16.97
CA LEU A 17 -8.79 7.79 17.61
C LEU A 17 -8.07 8.65 16.56
N ILE A 18 -7.51 8.02 15.53
CA ILE A 18 -6.79 8.71 14.47
C ILE A 18 -7.74 9.55 13.63
N ALA A 19 -8.94 9.05 13.34
CA ALA A 19 -9.98 9.80 12.65
C ALA A 19 -10.38 11.05 13.42
N ALA A 20 -10.52 10.98 14.75
CA ALA A 20 -10.79 12.15 15.57
C ALA A 20 -9.67 13.20 15.50
N LEU A 21 -8.41 12.77 15.56
CA LEU A 21 -7.25 13.67 15.44
C LEU A 21 -7.16 14.35 14.07
N VAL A 22 -7.48 13.62 12.99
CA VAL A 22 -7.46 14.16 11.61
C VAL A 22 -8.72 14.95 11.30
N ALA A 23 -9.87 14.56 11.86
CA ALA A 23 -11.16 15.24 11.64
C ALA A 23 -11.14 16.68 12.15
N VAL A 24 -10.53 16.94 13.30
CA VAL A 24 -10.50 18.30 13.88
C VAL A 24 -9.96 19.34 12.90
N PRO A 25 -8.73 19.24 12.35
CA PRO A 25 -8.24 20.23 11.40
C PRO A 25 -8.97 20.20 10.04
N PHE A 26 -9.51 19.04 9.65
CA PHE A 26 -10.26 18.88 8.40
C PHE A 26 -11.62 19.57 8.49
N PHE A 27 -12.35 19.38 9.59
CA PHE A 27 -13.63 20.09 9.86
C PHE A 27 -13.42 21.59 10.03
N ASP A 28 -12.38 22.00 10.76
CA ASP A 28 -12.07 23.42 10.93
C ASP A 28 -11.86 24.11 9.57
N ARG A 29 -11.13 23.48 8.65
CA ARG A 29 -10.95 23.99 7.28
C ARG A 29 -12.27 24.08 6.50
N GLN A 30 -13.14 23.06 6.57
CA GLN A 30 -14.42 23.06 5.86
C GLN A 30 -15.41 24.09 6.43
N VAL A 31 -15.44 24.23 7.76
CA VAL A 31 -16.26 25.23 8.44
C VAL A 31 -15.82 26.65 8.08
N ARG A 32 -14.50 26.91 8.09
CA ARG A 32 -13.95 28.21 7.67
C ARG A 32 -14.21 28.52 6.21
N ALA A 33 -14.16 27.51 5.33
CA ALA A 33 -14.46 27.66 3.91
C ALA A 33 -15.97 27.78 3.60
N ARG A 34 -16.86 27.61 4.57
CA ARG A 34 -18.32 27.54 4.41
C ARG A 34 -18.82 26.54 3.37
N CYS A 35 -18.02 25.53 3.05
CA CYS A 35 -18.27 24.51 2.04
C CYS A 35 -18.14 23.12 2.64
N PHE A 36 -19.16 22.65 3.35
CA PHE A 36 -19.18 21.27 3.84
C PHE A 36 -19.58 20.32 2.72
N ASN A 37 -18.66 19.44 2.32
CA ASN A 37 -18.93 18.42 1.33
C ASN A 37 -18.93 17.03 1.98
N TRP A 38 -20.13 16.49 2.21
CA TRP A 38 -20.35 15.20 2.84
C TRP A 38 -19.65 14.06 2.08
N VAL A 39 -19.74 14.04 0.75
CA VAL A 39 -19.11 13.01 -0.09
C VAL A 39 -17.61 13.00 0.12
N ARG A 40 -16.97 14.15 0.08
CA ARG A 40 -15.52 14.28 0.29
C ARG A 40 -15.11 13.82 1.70
N THR A 41 -15.93 14.07 2.70
CA THR A 41 -15.69 13.66 4.08
C THR A 41 -15.74 12.14 4.23
N VAL A 42 -16.75 11.50 3.63
CA VAL A 42 -16.88 10.02 3.65
C VAL A 42 -15.72 9.36 2.91
N PHE A 43 -15.40 9.82 1.69
CA PHE A 43 -14.26 9.26 0.94
C PHE A 43 -12.93 9.47 1.67
N GLY A 44 -12.72 10.61 2.32
CA GLY A 44 -11.55 10.86 3.15
C GLY A 44 -11.45 9.91 4.36
N GLY A 45 -12.57 9.64 5.01
CA GLY A 45 -12.65 8.67 6.13
C GLY A 45 -12.36 7.24 5.68
N LEU A 46 -12.95 6.82 4.56
CA LEU A 46 -12.70 5.49 3.98
C LEU A 46 -11.22 5.33 3.55
N PHE A 47 -10.66 6.38 2.97
CA PHE A 47 -9.24 6.38 2.60
C PHE A 47 -8.32 6.30 3.83
N LEU A 48 -8.61 7.07 4.87
CA LEU A 48 -7.84 6.98 6.12
C LEU A 48 -7.90 5.58 6.72
N PHE A 49 -9.10 4.97 6.77
CA PHE A 49 -9.26 3.60 7.25
C PHE A 49 -8.46 2.61 6.41
N TYR A 50 -8.52 2.74 5.08
CA TYR A 50 -7.73 1.93 4.16
C TYR A 50 -6.22 2.07 4.42
N VAL A 51 -5.68 3.29 4.56
CA VAL A 51 -4.26 3.50 4.86
C VAL A 51 -3.86 2.84 6.18
N LEU A 52 -4.70 2.93 7.21
CA LEU A 52 -4.47 2.24 8.48
C LEU A 52 -4.46 0.72 8.34
N CYS A 53 -5.35 0.17 7.49
CA CYS A 53 -5.35 -1.27 7.19
C CYS A 53 -4.06 -1.68 6.47
N VAL A 54 -3.58 -0.89 5.51
CA VAL A 54 -2.31 -1.14 4.83
C VAL A 54 -1.15 -1.12 5.82
N LEU A 55 -1.03 -0.07 6.63
CA LEU A 55 0.04 0.03 7.64
C LEU A 55 -0.02 -1.13 8.66
N ALA A 56 -1.24 -1.50 9.09
CA ALA A 56 -1.42 -2.65 9.96
C ALA A 56 -1.01 -3.95 9.27
N LEU A 57 -1.32 -4.14 7.99
CA LEU A 57 -0.96 -5.36 7.24
C LEU A 57 0.56 -5.50 7.06
N VAL A 58 1.24 -4.39 6.74
CA VAL A 58 2.67 -4.42 6.43
C VAL A 58 3.56 -4.44 7.68
N PHE A 59 3.11 -3.87 8.79
CA PHE A 59 3.90 -3.82 10.03
C PHE A 59 3.55 -4.92 11.03
N PHE A 60 2.37 -5.52 10.98
CA PHE A 60 1.98 -6.58 11.90
C PHE A 60 1.92 -7.97 11.24
N PRO A 61 2.12 -9.08 11.99
CA PRO A 61 2.38 -9.10 13.44
C PRO A 61 3.79 -8.61 13.78
N LEU A 62 3.92 -7.95 14.92
CA LEU A 62 5.22 -7.58 15.46
C LEU A 62 5.91 -8.83 16.02
N PRO A 63 7.26 -8.86 16.02
CA PRO A 63 8.00 -9.94 16.64
C PRO A 63 7.71 -10.01 18.14
N ASP A 64 7.57 -11.21 18.67
CA ASP A 64 7.47 -11.43 20.10
C ASP A 64 8.80 -11.13 20.82
N ALA A 65 8.80 -11.12 22.16
CA ALA A 65 10.01 -10.79 22.92
C ALA A 65 11.19 -11.73 22.64
N ALA A 66 10.90 -13.02 22.38
CA ALA A 66 11.94 -14.00 22.09
C ALA A 66 12.50 -13.83 20.66
N GLN A 67 11.62 -13.52 19.69
CA GLN A 67 12.00 -13.19 18.32
C GLN A 67 12.76 -11.86 18.29
N ALA A 68 12.25 -10.82 18.93
CA ALA A 68 12.88 -9.50 19.00
C ALA A 68 14.31 -9.55 19.59
N ALA A 69 14.55 -10.40 20.59
CA ALA A 69 15.88 -10.62 21.18
C ALA A 69 16.89 -11.27 20.22
N ARG A 70 16.40 -11.97 19.20
CA ARG A 70 17.23 -12.67 18.19
C ARG A 70 17.49 -11.80 16.95
N LEU A 71 16.76 -10.72 16.78
CA LEU A 71 16.95 -9.83 15.64
C LEU A 71 18.33 -9.18 15.72
N SER A 72 19.12 -9.38 14.68
CA SER A 72 20.43 -8.78 14.52
C SER A 72 20.68 -8.50 13.04
N GLY A 73 21.16 -7.30 12.73
CA GLY A 73 21.44 -6.89 11.36
C GLY A 73 20.21 -6.42 10.58
N HIS A 74 20.44 -6.12 9.32
CA HIS A 74 19.43 -5.62 8.39
C HIS A 74 19.45 -6.48 7.12
N GLU A 75 18.31 -7.04 6.77
CA GLU A 75 18.14 -7.83 5.55
C GLU A 75 17.65 -6.91 4.44
N ILE A 76 18.43 -6.78 3.37
CA ILE A 76 18.15 -5.89 2.25
C ILE A 76 18.32 -6.68 0.94
N GLN A 77 17.31 -6.63 0.09
CA GLN A 77 17.34 -7.12 -1.28
C GLN A 77 17.33 -5.90 -2.23
N LEU A 78 18.44 -5.69 -2.97
CA LEU A 78 18.61 -4.54 -3.86
C LEU A 78 18.68 -4.93 -5.35
N VAL A 79 18.50 -6.22 -5.68
CA VAL A 79 18.53 -6.68 -7.07
C VAL A 79 17.13 -6.48 -7.67
N PRO A 80 16.94 -5.54 -8.61
CA PRO A 80 15.64 -5.34 -9.23
C PRO A 80 15.21 -6.57 -10.02
N PHE A 81 13.90 -6.84 -10.02
CA PHE A 81 13.28 -7.99 -10.71
C PHE A 81 13.71 -9.36 -10.16
N GLN A 82 14.15 -9.41 -8.90
CA GLN A 82 14.46 -10.68 -8.25
C GLN A 82 13.25 -11.62 -8.22
N PHE A 83 12.03 -11.07 -8.06
CA PHE A 83 10.78 -11.84 -8.10
C PHE A 83 10.61 -12.64 -9.41
N VAL A 84 11.16 -12.16 -10.54
CA VAL A 84 11.13 -12.93 -11.81
C VAL A 84 12.04 -14.14 -11.73
N ALA A 85 13.23 -13.97 -11.16
CA ALA A 85 14.17 -15.08 -10.97
C ALA A 85 13.60 -16.12 -9.99
N ASP A 86 12.96 -15.66 -8.92
CA ASP A 86 12.33 -16.53 -7.92
C ASP A 86 11.13 -17.26 -8.50
N PHE A 87 10.31 -16.57 -9.30
CA PHE A 87 9.22 -17.21 -10.04
C PHE A 87 9.71 -18.32 -10.96
N LEU A 88 10.78 -18.09 -11.73
CA LEU A 88 11.33 -19.08 -12.66
C LEU A 88 11.97 -20.28 -11.96
N ARG A 89 12.46 -20.10 -10.73
CA ARG A 89 13.13 -21.15 -9.94
C ARG A 89 12.17 -21.95 -9.08
N GLU A 90 11.19 -21.31 -8.48
CA GLU A 90 10.37 -21.91 -7.42
C GLU A 90 8.98 -22.32 -7.91
N THR A 91 8.48 -21.69 -8.97
CA THR A 91 7.12 -21.96 -9.45
C THR A 91 7.04 -23.28 -10.21
N PRO A 92 6.06 -24.13 -9.90
CA PRO A 92 5.87 -25.43 -10.56
C PRO A 92 5.25 -25.31 -11.97
N LEU A 93 5.50 -24.22 -12.68
CA LEU A 93 4.90 -23.94 -13.99
C LEU A 93 5.57 -24.79 -15.09
N VAL A 94 4.80 -25.65 -15.73
CA VAL A 94 5.19 -26.40 -16.92
C VAL A 94 4.28 -26.00 -18.07
N LEU A 95 4.80 -25.27 -19.07
CA LEU A 95 4.00 -24.71 -20.16
C LEU A 95 3.26 -25.78 -21.00
N SER A 96 3.72 -27.03 -21.00
CA SER A 96 3.07 -28.15 -21.69
C SER A 96 1.97 -28.83 -20.87
N ASP A 97 1.85 -28.53 -19.55
CA ASP A 97 0.85 -29.15 -18.67
C ASP A 97 -0.04 -28.10 -18.02
N ALA A 98 -1.27 -27.98 -18.50
CA ALA A 98 -2.27 -27.06 -17.99
C ALA A 98 -2.63 -27.27 -16.51
N ARG A 99 -2.36 -28.45 -15.94
CA ARG A 99 -2.62 -28.73 -14.51
C ARG A 99 -1.71 -27.94 -13.58
N THR A 100 -0.56 -27.44 -14.10
CA THR A 100 0.41 -26.66 -13.33
C THR A 100 0.05 -25.17 -13.27
N TYR A 101 -0.88 -24.69 -14.10
CA TYR A 101 -1.19 -23.26 -14.22
C TYR A 101 -1.87 -22.70 -12.97
N LEU A 102 -2.88 -23.40 -12.45
CA LEU A 102 -3.55 -22.96 -11.23
C LEU A 102 -2.63 -22.96 -10.00
N PRO A 103 -1.87 -24.04 -9.71
CA PRO A 103 -0.86 -24.01 -8.65
C PRO A 103 0.15 -22.86 -8.81
N ALA A 104 0.61 -22.59 -10.04
CA ALA A 104 1.55 -21.51 -10.31
C ALA A 104 0.96 -20.12 -10.02
N LEU A 105 -0.32 -19.88 -10.33
CA LEU A 105 -0.99 -18.61 -10.03
C LEU A 105 -1.14 -18.35 -8.52
N PHE A 106 -1.25 -19.40 -7.73
CA PHE A 106 -1.35 -19.31 -6.27
C PHE A 106 0.00 -19.48 -5.57
N ASP A 107 1.09 -19.48 -6.35
CA ASP A 107 2.42 -19.52 -5.79
C ASP A 107 2.71 -18.25 -4.96
N ARG A 108 3.56 -18.40 -3.95
CA ARG A 108 3.90 -17.32 -3.01
C ARG A 108 4.44 -16.08 -3.74
N THR A 109 5.33 -16.30 -4.71
CA THR A 109 5.97 -15.21 -5.47
C THR A 109 4.95 -14.43 -6.29
N VAL A 110 4.03 -15.13 -6.98
CA VAL A 110 2.95 -14.48 -7.75
C VAL A 110 2.02 -13.70 -6.84
N LEU A 111 1.61 -14.31 -5.72
CA LEU A 111 0.74 -13.64 -4.75
C LEU A 111 1.41 -12.40 -4.15
N GLN A 112 2.71 -12.43 -3.85
CA GLN A 112 3.45 -11.27 -3.36
C GLN A 112 3.40 -10.11 -4.37
N VAL A 113 3.72 -10.38 -5.65
CA VAL A 113 3.67 -9.39 -6.73
C VAL A 113 2.28 -8.77 -6.86
N VAL A 114 1.25 -9.62 -6.94
CA VAL A 114 -0.15 -9.17 -7.08
C VAL A 114 -0.60 -8.38 -5.86
N CYS A 115 -0.29 -8.84 -4.65
CA CYS A 115 -0.68 -8.14 -3.42
C CYS A 115 0.00 -6.77 -3.31
N ASN A 116 1.27 -6.63 -3.65
CA ASN A 116 1.98 -5.35 -3.63
C ASN A 116 1.36 -4.36 -4.61
N ILE A 117 1.08 -4.79 -5.84
CA ILE A 117 0.40 -3.93 -6.82
C ILE A 117 -0.99 -3.53 -6.32
N LEU A 118 -1.81 -4.49 -5.89
CA LEU A 118 -3.17 -4.23 -5.42
C LEU A 118 -3.21 -3.36 -4.17
N MET A 119 -2.18 -3.46 -3.33
CA MET A 119 -2.11 -2.73 -2.06
C MET A 119 -2.11 -1.22 -2.26
N LEU A 120 -1.35 -0.66 -3.22
CA LEU A 120 -1.30 0.79 -3.45
C LEU A 120 -2.23 1.29 -4.58
N LEU A 121 -2.96 0.41 -5.21
CA LEU A 121 -3.91 0.77 -6.27
C LEU A 121 -5.01 1.75 -5.80
N PRO A 122 -5.72 1.53 -4.65
CA PRO A 122 -6.68 2.52 -4.13
C PRO A 122 -6.00 3.82 -3.66
N PHE A 123 -4.73 3.74 -3.22
CA PHE A 123 -3.95 4.90 -2.82
C PHE A 123 -3.74 5.87 -4.00
N GLY A 124 -3.26 5.35 -5.13
CA GLY A 124 -3.08 6.15 -6.34
C GLY A 124 -4.39 6.73 -6.89
N MET A 125 -5.47 5.93 -6.86
CA MET A 125 -6.81 6.41 -7.22
C MET A 125 -7.23 7.62 -6.38
N TYR A 126 -7.10 7.55 -5.08
CA TYR A 126 -7.47 8.65 -4.18
C TYR A 126 -6.65 9.90 -4.46
N LEU A 127 -5.33 9.76 -4.62
CA LEU A 127 -4.45 10.88 -4.96
C LEU A 127 -4.83 11.53 -6.29
N ARG A 128 -5.19 10.73 -7.29
CA ARG A 128 -5.55 11.22 -8.63
C ARG A 128 -6.90 11.90 -8.65
N TYR A 129 -7.95 11.23 -8.15
CA TYR A 129 -9.34 11.65 -8.35
C TYR A 129 -9.88 12.54 -7.23
N VAL A 130 -9.44 12.31 -5.99
CA VAL A 130 -9.94 13.10 -4.85
C VAL A 130 -9.02 14.28 -4.57
N CYS A 131 -7.68 14.06 -4.63
CA CYS A 131 -6.69 15.12 -4.41
C CYS A 131 -6.35 15.90 -5.69
N GLY A 132 -6.69 15.41 -6.89
CA GLY A 132 -6.44 16.08 -8.16
C GLY A 132 -4.96 16.17 -8.55
N LEU A 133 -4.11 15.26 -8.05
CA LEU A 133 -2.69 15.27 -8.35
C LEU A 133 -2.42 14.80 -9.78
N ASP A 134 -1.42 15.38 -10.43
CA ASP A 134 -0.91 14.88 -11.71
C ASP A 134 -0.14 13.55 -11.52
N LEU A 135 0.08 12.82 -12.62
CA LEU A 135 0.71 11.51 -12.60
C LEU A 135 2.10 11.51 -11.96
N GLY A 136 2.89 12.54 -12.22
CA GLY A 136 4.23 12.66 -11.64
C GLY A 136 4.17 12.76 -10.10
N LYS A 137 3.23 13.54 -9.58
CA LYS A 137 3.01 13.65 -8.13
C LYS A 137 2.43 12.37 -7.54
N VAL A 138 1.50 11.70 -8.26
CA VAL A 138 1.00 10.39 -7.81
C VAL A 138 2.13 9.37 -7.71
N ALA A 139 3.02 9.31 -8.73
CA ALA A 139 4.19 8.44 -8.69
C ALA A 139 5.11 8.76 -7.51
N LEU A 140 5.43 10.04 -7.32
CA LEU A 140 6.32 10.49 -6.25
C LEU A 140 5.76 10.18 -4.86
N VAL A 141 4.47 10.46 -4.63
CA VAL A 141 3.82 10.20 -3.33
C VAL A 141 3.67 8.70 -3.08
N SER A 142 3.35 7.91 -4.11
CA SER A 142 3.30 6.44 -4.00
C SER A 142 4.67 5.85 -3.69
N LEU A 143 5.71 6.33 -4.38
CA LEU A 143 7.10 5.94 -4.11
C LEU A 143 7.53 6.32 -2.69
N ALA A 144 7.22 7.54 -2.26
CA ALA A 144 7.56 8.00 -0.91
C ALA A 144 6.84 7.19 0.18
N PHE A 145 5.56 6.82 -0.05
CA PHE A 145 4.79 5.99 0.87
C PHE A 145 5.33 4.55 0.92
N SER A 146 5.69 3.97 -0.23
CA SER A 146 6.33 2.66 -0.28
C SER A 146 7.71 2.70 0.40
N ALA A 147 8.53 3.72 0.14
CA ALA A 147 9.81 3.88 0.80
C ALA A 147 9.67 4.05 2.33
N PHE A 148 8.63 4.72 2.80
CA PHE A 148 8.33 4.81 4.23
C PHE A 148 8.05 3.43 4.84
N ILE A 149 7.31 2.56 4.15
CA ILE A 149 7.06 1.18 4.57
C ILE A 149 8.37 0.39 4.65
N GLU A 150 9.15 0.41 3.56
CA GLU A 150 10.41 -0.34 3.47
C GLU A 150 11.43 0.13 4.52
N LEU A 151 11.55 1.44 4.74
CA LEU A 151 12.41 2.00 5.78
C LEU A 151 11.94 1.61 7.19
N GLY A 152 10.63 1.56 7.42
CA GLY A 152 10.08 1.09 8.69
C GLY A 152 10.41 -0.38 8.96
N GLN A 153 10.36 -1.23 7.93
CA GLN A 153 10.72 -2.65 8.03
C GLN A 153 12.23 -2.83 8.21
N LEU A 154 13.03 -2.13 7.42
CA LEU A 154 14.48 -2.16 7.48
C LEU A 154 15.04 -1.73 8.84
N THR A 155 14.52 -0.64 9.37
CA THR A 155 14.99 -0.08 10.65
C THR A 155 14.41 -0.77 11.88
N GLY A 156 13.71 -1.91 11.72
CA GLY A 156 13.06 -2.58 12.83
C GLY A 156 11.97 -1.73 13.47
N LEU A 157 11.03 -1.26 12.66
CA LEU A 157 9.92 -0.37 13.04
C LEU A 157 10.44 0.95 13.66
N PHE A 158 11.22 1.69 12.84
CA PHE A 158 11.79 2.97 13.23
C PHE A 158 12.63 2.91 14.52
N PHE A 159 13.52 1.89 14.57
CA PHE A 159 14.46 1.63 15.66
C PHE A 159 13.82 1.13 16.98
N MET A 160 12.56 0.65 16.95
CA MET A 160 11.95 -0.04 18.10
C MET A 160 12.60 -1.40 18.35
N PHE A 161 13.07 -2.08 17.28
CA PHE A 161 13.78 -3.35 17.34
C PHE A 161 15.25 -3.16 16.92
N ARG A 162 16.14 -4.03 17.39
CA ARG A 162 17.59 -3.96 17.12
C ARG A 162 17.98 -4.34 15.69
N GLY A 163 17.08 -4.93 14.91
CA GLY A 163 17.31 -5.35 13.54
C GLY A 163 16.01 -5.38 12.76
N SER A 164 16.11 -5.57 11.42
CA SER A 164 14.95 -5.75 10.58
C SER A 164 14.23 -7.06 10.94
N TYR A 165 12.91 -7.03 10.99
CA TYR A 165 12.09 -8.23 11.20
C TYR A 165 11.39 -8.67 9.91
N ARG A 166 11.59 -7.93 8.84
CA ARG A 166 11.19 -8.25 7.47
C ARG A 166 12.28 -7.82 6.51
N LEU A 167 12.36 -8.49 5.38
CA LEU A 167 13.23 -8.14 4.27
C LEU A 167 12.77 -6.79 3.68
N CYS A 168 13.71 -5.85 3.53
CA CYS A 168 13.51 -4.63 2.74
C CYS A 168 13.82 -4.96 1.28
N ASP A 169 12.83 -4.84 0.40
CA ASP A 169 12.92 -5.31 -0.98
C ASP A 169 12.68 -4.16 -1.96
N VAL A 170 13.63 -3.96 -2.89
CA VAL A 170 13.48 -2.97 -3.95
C VAL A 170 12.34 -3.32 -4.92
N ASP A 171 12.02 -4.60 -5.08
CA ASP A 171 10.91 -5.03 -5.93
C ASP A 171 9.57 -4.62 -5.31
N ASP A 172 9.42 -4.69 -4.00
CA ASP A 172 8.22 -4.20 -3.29
C ASP A 172 8.04 -2.69 -3.50
N LEU A 173 9.13 -1.92 -3.44
CA LEU A 173 9.13 -0.49 -3.74
C LEU A 173 8.62 -0.20 -5.16
N MET A 174 9.10 -0.96 -6.14
CA MET A 174 8.71 -0.81 -7.55
C MET A 174 7.27 -1.23 -7.79
N LEU A 175 6.86 -2.39 -7.28
CA LEU A 175 5.52 -2.96 -7.46
C LEU A 175 4.44 -2.11 -6.77
N ASN A 176 4.69 -1.64 -5.57
CA ASN A 176 3.82 -0.71 -4.86
C ASN A 176 3.63 0.60 -5.64
N THR A 177 4.73 1.18 -6.13
CA THR A 177 4.68 2.42 -6.93
C THR A 177 3.90 2.20 -8.22
N LEU A 178 4.13 1.07 -8.90
CA LEU A 178 3.39 0.67 -10.10
C LEU A 178 1.90 0.56 -9.79
N GLY A 179 1.52 -0.09 -8.67
CA GLY A 179 0.14 -0.19 -8.22
C GLY A 179 -0.53 1.17 -8.07
N GLY A 180 0.14 2.14 -7.45
CA GLY A 180 -0.34 3.52 -7.33
C GLY A 180 -0.54 4.23 -8.68
N LEU A 181 0.22 3.85 -9.71
CA LEU A 181 0.11 4.44 -11.05
C LEU A 181 -0.96 3.77 -11.92
N LEU A 182 -1.18 2.47 -11.79
CA LEU A 182 -1.97 1.69 -12.76
C LEU A 182 -3.35 2.27 -13.04
N LEU A 183 -4.16 2.50 -12.02
CA LEU A 183 -5.51 3.07 -12.23
C LEU A 183 -5.48 4.57 -12.52
N SER A 184 -4.44 5.27 -12.12
CA SER A 184 -4.29 6.68 -12.47
C SER A 184 -4.00 6.90 -13.96
N LEU A 185 -3.49 5.88 -14.66
CA LEU A 185 -3.23 5.88 -16.10
C LEU A 185 -4.49 5.61 -16.93
N ILE A 186 -5.45 4.84 -16.43
CA ILE A 186 -6.65 4.44 -17.21
C ILE A 186 -7.48 5.65 -17.65
N HIS A 187 -7.47 6.72 -16.90
CA HIS A 187 -8.29 7.92 -17.19
C HIS A 187 -7.65 8.96 -18.11
N ILE A 188 -6.43 8.76 -18.59
CA ILE A 188 -5.81 9.64 -19.59
C ILE A 188 -6.52 9.51 -20.95
N SER A 189 -7.26 8.43 -21.19
CA SER A 189 -7.92 8.14 -22.47
C SER A 189 -9.27 8.84 -22.67
N GLU A 190 -9.86 9.49 -21.66
CA GLU A 190 -11.08 10.27 -21.83
C GLU A 190 -10.77 11.77 -21.86
N PRO A 191 -10.89 12.43 -23.04
CA PRO A 191 -10.81 13.88 -23.12
C PRO A 191 -11.97 14.46 -22.31
N THR A 192 -11.64 15.31 -21.36
CA THR A 192 -12.51 16.11 -20.50
C THR A 192 -13.71 16.72 -21.25
N ARG A 193 -14.80 15.96 -21.39
CA ARG A 193 -16.10 16.50 -21.84
C ARG A 193 -16.93 17.11 -20.69
N LEU A 194 -16.41 17.16 -19.48
CA LEU A 194 -17.08 17.74 -18.31
C LEU A 194 -16.80 19.23 -18.11
N GLY A 195 -16.04 19.87 -18.97
CA GLY A 195 -15.79 21.32 -18.95
C GLY A 195 -16.80 22.17 -19.73
N MET A 196 -17.87 21.61 -20.28
CA MET A 196 -18.84 22.36 -21.11
C MET A 196 -20.27 22.38 -20.55
N ILE A 197 -20.46 22.27 -19.25
CA ILE A 197 -21.73 22.65 -18.62
C ILE A 197 -21.39 23.72 -17.58
N SER A 198 -21.10 24.89 -18.10
CA SER A 198 -21.04 26.12 -17.35
C SER A 198 -22.02 27.06 -18.03
N TYR A 199 -23.25 27.05 -17.54
CA TYR A 199 -24.19 28.15 -17.61
C TYR A 199 -24.95 28.25 -16.28
#